data_5c56f9e9575fe76aa252b30885561a4c
#
_entry.id   5c56f9e9575fe76aa252b30885561a4c
#
_cell.length_a   1.000
_cell.length_b   1.000
_cell.length_c   1.000
_cell.angle_alpha   90.00
_cell.angle_beta   90.00
_cell.angle_gamma   90.00
#
_symmetry.space_group_name_H-M   'P 1'
#
loop_
_entity.id
_entity.type
_entity.pdbx_description
1 polymer ?
#
loop_
_entity_poly.entity_id
_entity_poly.type
_entity_poly.pdbx_seq_one_letter_code
_entity_poly.pdbx_strand_id
1 'polypeptide(L)'
;MDKLVVGSREFSSRLLVGTGKYKDFQETQDAIVASGAHVVTVAIRRTNIGQNKDEPNLLNFLNPEEFIILPNTAGCYSIDDAVRTCNLARELLDGHNLVKLEVLGDEKTLFPNMTQTLEAARVLVEDNFEVMVYCTDDPILCKELDDIGCVSIMPLAAPIGSGLGITNPYNIEIILENSNKPIIVDAGVGTASDATIAMELGCDGVLMNTAIAEAKNPILMASAMKKAIESGREAFLAGRMQKRLYASKSSPEDGVIK
;
A
#
# COMPACT_ATOMS: atom_id res chain seq x y z
N MET A 1 -3.45 7.91 17.12
CA MET A 1 -3.14 8.18 15.70
C MET A 1 -4.45 8.47 14.98
N ASP A 2 -4.48 9.40 14.04
CA ASP A 2 -5.64 9.65 13.19
C ASP A 2 -5.91 8.44 12.30
N LYS A 3 -7.19 8.19 11.97
CA LYS A 3 -7.59 7.05 11.15
C LYS A 3 -7.27 7.28 9.68
N LEU A 4 -6.99 6.20 8.96
CA LEU A 4 -6.93 6.20 7.49
C LEU A 4 -8.35 5.95 6.96
N VAL A 5 -8.84 6.87 6.14
CA VAL A 5 -10.16 6.75 5.50
C VAL A 5 -9.96 6.49 4.01
N VAL A 6 -10.52 5.39 3.51
CA VAL A 6 -10.47 5.00 2.08
C VAL A 6 -11.88 4.66 1.64
N GLY A 7 -12.43 5.42 0.69
CA GLY A 7 -13.83 5.29 0.28
C GLY A 7 -14.76 5.46 1.47
N SER A 8 -15.61 4.47 1.69
CA SER A 8 -16.57 4.44 2.82
C SER A 8 -16.00 3.82 4.10
N ARG A 9 -14.73 3.41 4.14
CA ARG A 9 -14.13 2.60 5.20
C ARG A 9 -13.11 3.37 6.02
N GLU A 10 -13.05 3.07 7.32
CA GLU A 10 -12.02 3.54 8.24
C GLU A 10 -11.07 2.39 8.61
N PHE A 11 -9.78 2.62 8.47
CA PHE A 11 -8.74 1.67 8.85
C PHE A 11 -8.01 2.12 10.10
N SER A 12 -7.76 1.18 11.02
CA SER A 12 -7.04 1.45 12.26
C SER A 12 -5.53 1.53 12.07
N SER A 13 -5.01 1.03 10.96
CA SER A 13 -3.59 1.02 10.61
C SER A 13 -3.37 1.71 9.26
N ARG A 14 -2.26 2.44 9.13
CA ARG A 14 -1.76 3.01 7.87
C ARG A 14 -0.79 2.08 7.14
N LEU A 15 -0.49 0.91 7.75
CA LEU A 15 0.24 -0.18 7.13
C LEU A 15 -0.74 -1.20 6.56
N LEU A 16 -0.63 -1.45 5.26
CA LEU A 16 -1.30 -2.52 4.54
C LEU A 16 -0.27 -3.60 4.20
N VAL A 17 -0.64 -4.88 4.31
CA VAL A 17 0.32 -5.98 4.13
C VAL A 17 -0.19 -7.01 3.13
N GLY A 18 0.71 -7.51 2.29
CA GLY A 18 0.41 -8.61 1.38
C GLY A 18 0.63 -9.99 2.04
N THR A 19 0.14 -11.03 1.38
CA THR A 19 0.16 -12.43 1.87
C THR A 19 1.09 -13.35 1.09
N GLY A 20 1.82 -12.82 0.10
CA GLY A 20 2.70 -13.63 -0.74
C GLY A 20 4.09 -13.85 -0.15
N LYS A 21 4.77 -14.92 -0.59
CA LYS A 21 6.20 -15.22 -0.34
C LYS A 21 6.57 -15.69 1.08
N TYR A 22 5.67 -15.72 2.03
CA TYR A 22 5.91 -16.36 3.32
C TYR A 22 6.05 -17.89 3.13
N LYS A 23 6.72 -18.57 4.06
CA LYS A 23 6.95 -20.01 3.95
C LYS A 23 5.67 -20.83 4.11
N ASP A 24 4.71 -20.35 4.91
CA ASP A 24 3.41 -20.97 5.18
C ASP A 24 2.39 -19.96 5.69
N PHE A 25 1.12 -20.36 5.82
CA PHE A 25 0.05 -19.48 6.28
C PHE A 25 0.18 -19.09 7.76
N GLN A 26 0.86 -19.89 8.59
CA GLN A 26 1.10 -19.54 9.98
C GLN A 26 2.09 -18.38 10.10
N GLU A 27 3.21 -18.42 9.37
CA GLU A 27 4.14 -17.31 9.32
C GLU A 27 3.51 -16.05 8.72
N THR A 28 2.62 -16.21 7.71
CA THR A 28 1.82 -15.12 7.15
C THR A 28 0.98 -14.44 8.24
N GLN A 29 0.21 -15.23 8.98
CA GLN A 29 -0.62 -14.74 10.09
C GLN A 29 0.22 -14.04 11.17
N ASP A 30 1.29 -14.69 11.63
CA ASP A 30 2.16 -14.15 12.68
C ASP A 30 2.78 -12.80 12.28
N ALA A 31 3.23 -12.67 11.02
CA ALA A 31 3.77 -11.43 10.50
C ALA A 31 2.70 -10.33 10.38
N ILE A 32 1.50 -10.66 9.89
CA ILE A 32 0.38 -9.72 9.79
C ILE A 32 -0.03 -9.22 11.18
N VAL A 33 -0.16 -10.10 12.16
CA VAL A 33 -0.46 -9.72 13.55
C VAL A 33 0.63 -8.81 14.12
N ALA A 34 1.90 -9.15 13.92
CA ALA A 34 3.04 -8.34 14.37
C ALA A 34 3.11 -6.96 13.70
N SER A 35 2.65 -6.86 12.45
CA SER A 35 2.58 -5.60 11.70
C SER A 35 1.48 -4.67 12.21
N GLY A 36 0.48 -5.18 12.92
CA GLY A 36 -0.71 -4.44 13.30
C GLY A 36 -1.55 -3.95 12.11
N ALA A 37 -1.36 -4.53 10.93
CA ALA A 37 -2.14 -4.19 9.74
C ALA A 37 -3.60 -4.61 9.93
N HIS A 38 -4.51 -3.75 9.48
CA HIS A 38 -5.94 -4.03 9.48
C HIS A 38 -6.41 -4.49 8.09
N VAL A 39 -5.70 -4.05 7.03
CA VAL A 39 -5.99 -4.40 5.64
C VAL A 39 -4.92 -5.37 5.12
N VAL A 40 -5.38 -6.47 4.56
CA VAL A 40 -4.50 -7.53 4.05
C VAL A 40 -4.81 -7.80 2.58
N THR A 41 -3.82 -7.67 1.70
CA THR A 41 -4.03 -7.92 0.27
C THR A 41 -3.86 -9.39 -0.07
N VAL A 42 -4.75 -9.87 -0.93
CA VAL A 42 -4.79 -11.26 -1.38
C VAL A 42 -4.85 -11.34 -2.90
N ALA A 43 -3.87 -12.02 -3.49
CA ALA A 43 -3.84 -12.28 -4.92
C ALA A 43 -4.83 -13.41 -5.28
N ILE A 44 -6.01 -13.06 -5.76
CA ILE A 44 -7.12 -13.98 -6.04
C ILE A 44 -6.74 -15.10 -7.00
N ARG A 45 -5.90 -14.81 -7.98
CA ARG A 45 -5.44 -15.81 -8.97
C ARG A 45 -4.42 -16.81 -8.42
N ARG A 46 -3.83 -16.55 -7.24
CA ARG A 46 -2.68 -17.30 -6.70
C ARG A 46 -2.93 -17.90 -5.34
N THR A 47 -3.98 -17.48 -4.65
CA THR A 47 -4.24 -17.87 -3.26
C THR A 47 -5.62 -18.47 -3.14
N ASN A 48 -5.70 -19.66 -2.52
CA ASN A 48 -6.98 -20.25 -2.20
C ASN A 48 -7.65 -19.52 -1.04
N ILE A 49 -8.83 -18.93 -1.31
CA ILE A 49 -9.72 -18.29 -0.34
C ILE A 49 -11.08 -18.98 -0.27
N GLY A 50 -11.14 -20.27 -0.71
CA GLY A 50 -12.34 -21.09 -0.69
C GLY A 50 -12.76 -21.67 -2.06
N GLN A 51 -12.08 -21.26 -3.15
CA GLN A 51 -12.36 -21.77 -4.51
C GLN A 51 -11.93 -23.23 -4.71
N ASN A 52 -10.99 -23.73 -3.92
CA ASN A 52 -10.60 -25.13 -3.90
C ASN A 52 -10.76 -25.73 -2.49
N LYS A 53 -11.68 -26.69 -2.34
CA LYS A 53 -11.99 -27.31 -1.04
C LYS A 53 -10.93 -28.30 -0.55
N ASP A 54 -10.09 -28.79 -1.46
CA ASP A 54 -9.06 -29.78 -1.18
C ASP A 54 -7.71 -29.15 -0.79
N GLU A 55 -7.61 -27.82 -0.85
CA GLU A 55 -6.41 -27.06 -0.50
C GLU A 55 -6.61 -26.20 0.75
N PRO A 56 -5.53 -25.92 1.50
CA PRO A 56 -5.61 -24.99 2.63
C PRO A 56 -6.21 -23.63 2.20
N ASN A 57 -7.19 -23.16 2.97
CA ASN A 57 -7.82 -21.86 2.73
C ASN A 57 -7.16 -20.79 3.62
N LEU A 58 -6.67 -19.71 3.01
CA LEU A 58 -6.04 -18.60 3.71
C LEU A 58 -6.99 -17.96 4.74
N LEU A 59 -8.30 -17.88 4.47
CA LEU A 59 -9.28 -17.29 5.37
C LEU A 59 -9.49 -18.07 6.68
N ASN A 60 -8.99 -19.33 6.77
CA ASN A 60 -8.93 -20.06 8.03
C ASN A 60 -7.85 -19.52 8.98
N PHE A 61 -6.85 -18.79 8.45
CA PHE A 61 -5.76 -18.17 9.21
C PHE A 61 -5.98 -16.66 9.37
N LEU A 62 -6.65 -16.02 8.42
CA LEU A 62 -6.96 -14.59 8.42
C LEU A 62 -8.47 -14.40 8.49
N ASN A 63 -8.98 -14.29 9.72
CA ASN A 63 -10.41 -14.12 9.93
C ASN A 63 -10.93 -12.81 9.33
N PRO A 64 -11.88 -12.86 8.36
CA PRO A 64 -12.47 -11.64 7.76
C PRO A 64 -13.23 -10.74 8.75
N GLU A 65 -13.54 -11.21 9.96
CA GLU A 65 -14.12 -10.37 11.03
C GLU A 65 -13.06 -9.48 11.70
N GLU A 66 -11.78 -9.87 11.63
CA GLU A 66 -10.65 -9.15 12.24
C GLU A 66 -9.87 -8.34 11.21
N PHE A 67 -9.81 -8.82 9.97
CA PHE A 67 -9.05 -8.22 8.88
C PHE A 67 -9.94 -7.85 7.69
N ILE A 68 -9.69 -6.69 7.11
CA ILE A 68 -10.29 -6.34 5.83
C ILE A 68 -9.48 -7.02 4.73
N ILE A 69 -10.09 -7.97 4.05
CA ILE A 69 -9.48 -8.63 2.90
C ILE A 69 -9.56 -7.69 1.71
N LEU A 70 -8.41 -7.34 1.14
CA LEU A 70 -8.30 -6.52 -0.06
C LEU A 70 -7.85 -7.41 -1.23
N PRO A 71 -8.79 -7.95 -2.01
CA PRO A 71 -8.44 -8.75 -3.19
C PRO A 71 -7.71 -7.89 -4.22
N ASN A 72 -6.70 -8.46 -4.86
CA ASN A 72 -5.94 -7.77 -5.89
C ASN A 72 -5.85 -8.56 -7.19
N THR A 73 -5.56 -7.85 -8.26
CA THR A 73 -5.42 -8.38 -9.62
C THR A 73 -3.95 -8.67 -9.98
N ALA A 74 -3.12 -9.01 -9.01
CA ALA A 74 -1.71 -9.30 -9.21
C ALA A 74 -1.49 -10.38 -10.30
N GLY A 75 -0.65 -10.04 -11.28
CA GLY A 75 -0.35 -10.90 -12.42
C GLY A 75 -1.38 -10.81 -13.55
N CYS A 76 -2.24 -9.80 -13.58
CA CYS A 76 -3.04 -9.44 -14.74
C CYS A 76 -2.26 -8.51 -15.67
N TYR A 77 -2.30 -8.80 -16.97
CA TYR A 77 -1.62 -8.05 -18.02
C TYR A 77 -2.60 -7.45 -19.05
N SER A 78 -3.89 -7.58 -18.80
CA SER A 78 -4.96 -7.03 -19.63
C SER A 78 -6.13 -6.54 -18.80
N ILE A 79 -6.93 -5.64 -19.40
CA ILE A 79 -8.17 -5.12 -18.81
C ILE A 79 -9.12 -6.25 -18.50
N ASP A 80 -9.37 -7.13 -19.46
CA ASP A 80 -10.30 -8.25 -19.35
C ASP A 80 -9.95 -9.18 -18.19
N ASP A 81 -8.65 -9.49 -18.02
CA ASP A 81 -8.18 -10.31 -16.91
C ASP A 81 -8.37 -9.62 -15.56
N ALA A 82 -8.09 -8.32 -15.47
CA ALA A 82 -8.22 -7.55 -14.24
C ALA A 82 -9.70 -7.43 -13.84
N VAL A 83 -10.58 -7.04 -14.76
CA VAL A 83 -12.03 -6.92 -14.50
C VAL A 83 -12.64 -8.26 -14.11
N ARG A 84 -12.32 -9.34 -14.86
CA ARG A 84 -12.78 -10.69 -14.51
C ARG A 84 -12.29 -11.14 -13.13
N THR A 85 -11.06 -10.81 -12.76
CA THR A 85 -10.50 -11.16 -11.44
C THR A 85 -11.20 -10.40 -10.31
N CYS A 86 -11.54 -9.11 -10.51
CA CYS A 86 -12.32 -8.34 -9.55
C CYS A 86 -13.75 -8.90 -9.39
N ASN A 87 -14.42 -9.26 -10.48
CA ASN A 87 -15.74 -9.89 -10.42
C ASN A 87 -15.71 -11.23 -9.69
N LEU A 88 -14.70 -12.07 -9.96
CA LEU A 88 -14.50 -13.33 -9.22
C LEU A 88 -14.30 -13.06 -7.72
N ALA A 89 -13.50 -12.05 -7.36
CA ALA A 89 -13.29 -11.68 -5.97
C ALA A 89 -14.60 -11.24 -5.29
N ARG A 90 -15.42 -10.46 -5.98
CA ARG A 90 -16.74 -10.01 -5.49
C ARG A 90 -17.67 -11.20 -5.22
N GLU A 91 -17.67 -12.21 -6.09
CA GLU A 91 -18.46 -13.44 -5.90
C GLU A 91 -17.94 -14.28 -4.73
N LEU A 92 -16.61 -14.48 -4.62
CA LEU A 92 -15.99 -15.29 -3.57
C LEU A 92 -16.09 -14.66 -2.17
N LEU A 93 -16.25 -13.34 -2.08
CA LEU A 93 -16.30 -12.57 -0.84
C LEU A 93 -17.68 -11.92 -0.62
N ASP A 94 -18.76 -12.59 -1.03
CA ASP A 94 -20.15 -12.24 -0.74
C ASP A 94 -20.52 -10.78 -1.08
N GLY A 95 -20.13 -10.31 -2.26
CA GLY A 95 -20.45 -8.96 -2.73
C GLY A 95 -19.45 -7.88 -2.32
N HIS A 96 -18.28 -8.26 -1.77
CA HIS A 96 -17.22 -7.31 -1.43
C HIS A 96 -16.76 -6.50 -2.65
N ASN A 97 -16.79 -5.18 -2.54
CA ASN A 97 -16.55 -4.26 -3.67
C ASN A 97 -15.23 -3.49 -3.57
N LEU A 98 -14.50 -3.55 -2.45
CA LEU A 98 -13.17 -2.93 -2.34
C LEU A 98 -12.13 -3.83 -3.00
N VAL A 99 -11.39 -3.31 -3.98
CA VAL A 99 -10.39 -4.08 -4.73
C VAL A 99 -9.12 -3.27 -4.94
N LYS A 100 -7.99 -3.96 -5.05
CA LYS A 100 -6.73 -3.36 -5.49
C LYS A 100 -6.48 -3.73 -6.95
N LEU A 101 -6.53 -2.73 -7.82
CA LEU A 101 -6.32 -2.89 -9.25
C LEU A 101 -4.83 -2.80 -9.59
N GLU A 102 -4.34 -3.81 -10.30
CA GLU A 102 -3.04 -3.85 -10.97
C GLU A 102 -3.24 -4.34 -12.40
N VAL A 103 -2.74 -3.60 -13.39
CA VAL A 103 -2.59 -4.08 -14.78
C VAL A 103 -1.12 -3.89 -15.17
N LEU A 104 -0.38 -4.99 -15.27
CA LEU A 104 1.06 -4.95 -15.51
C LEU A 104 1.36 -4.78 -17.00
N GLY A 105 2.43 -4.05 -17.31
CA GLY A 105 2.88 -3.80 -18.69
C GLY A 105 4.05 -4.65 -19.11
N ASP A 106 4.88 -5.08 -18.16
CA ASP A 106 6.11 -5.81 -18.44
C ASP A 106 6.41 -6.84 -17.36
N GLU A 107 6.73 -8.06 -17.75
CA GLU A 107 6.94 -9.19 -16.83
C GLU A 107 8.22 -9.08 -16.00
N LYS A 108 9.23 -8.37 -16.50
CA LYS A 108 10.52 -8.26 -15.84
C LYS A 108 10.57 -7.11 -14.84
N THR A 109 9.98 -5.98 -15.20
CA THR A 109 10.01 -4.77 -14.38
C THR A 109 8.78 -4.62 -13.50
N LEU A 110 7.67 -5.27 -13.85
CA LEU A 110 6.36 -5.18 -13.21
C LEU A 110 5.83 -3.75 -13.12
N PHE A 111 6.26 -2.86 -14.01
CA PHE A 111 5.65 -1.54 -14.16
C PHE A 111 4.21 -1.68 -14.63
N PRO A 112 3.29 -0.83 -14.15
CA PRO A 112 1.90 -0.85 -14.59
C PRO A 112 1.78 -0.36 -16.05
N ASN A 113 0.88 -0.96 -16.81
CA ASN A 113 0.42 -0.45 -18.08
C ASN A 113 -0.61 0.64 -17.84
N MET A 114 -0.19 1.88 -17.78
CA MET A 114 -1.07 2.97 -17.37
C MET A 114 -2.27 3.19 -18.28
N THR A 115 -2.12 2.98 -19.61
CA THR A 115 -3.26 3.07 -20.55
C THR A 115 -4.36 2.06 -20.18
N GLN A 116 -3.98 0.80 -19.98
CA GLN A 116 -4.93 -0.24 -19.58
C GLN A 116 -5.41 -0.08 -18.13
N THR A 117 -4.57 0.44 -17.24
CA THR A 117 -4.95 0.70 -15.85
C THR A 117 -6.06 1.76 -15.76
N LEU A 118 -5.93 2.87 -16.50
CA LEU A 118 -6.95 3.92 -16.56
C LEU A 118 -8.28 3.39 -17.10
N GLU A 119 -8.25 2.58 -18.16
CA GLU A 119 -9.45 2.01 -18.76
C GLU A 119 -10.10 0.96 -17.83
N ALA A 120 -9.32 0.07 -17.24
CA ALA A 120 -9.82 -0.90 -16.25
C ALA A 120 -10.43 -0.20 -15.02
N ALA A 121 -9.81 0.90 -14.55
CA ALA A 121 -10.33 1.69 -13.44
C ALA A 121 -11.71 2.27 -13.77
N ARG A 122 -11.91 2.84 -14.98
CA ARG A 122 -13.23 3.35 -15.41
C ARG A 122 -14.30 2.25 -15.38
N VAL A 123 -13.99 1.11 -15.99
CA VAL A 123 -14.94 -0.04 -16.03
C VAL A 123 -15.32 -0.49 -14.62
N LEU A 124 -14.34 -0.61 -13.71
CA LEU A 124 -14.61 -1.07 -12.36
C LEU A 124 -15.37 -0.03 -11.51
N VAL A 125 -15.03 1.25 -11.63
CA VAL A 125 -15.75 2.33 -10.92
C VAL A 125 -17.20 2.43 -11.41
N GLU A 126 -17.45 2.34 -12.73
CA GLU A 126 -18.78 2.29 -13.32
C GLU A 126 -19.60 1.07 -12.84
N ASP A 127 -18.93 -0.06 -12.55
CA ASP A 127 -19.53 -1.27 -11.98
C ASP A 127 -19.60 -1.25 -10.44
N ASN A 128 -19.48 -0.07 -9.82
CA ASN A 128 -19.59 0.17 -8.38
C ASN A 128 -18.52 -0.53 -7.52
N PHE A 129 -17.33 -0.76 -8.05
CA PHE A 129 -16.18 -1.12 -7.23
C PHE A 129 -15.57 0.13 -6.56
N GLU A 130 -15.11 -0.03 -5.32
CA GLU A 130 -14.21 0.90 -4.65
C GLU A 130 -12.77 0.53 -5.01
N VAL A 131 -12.21 1.24 -5.99
CA VAL A 131 -10.91 0.88 -6.59
C VAL A 131 -9.77 1.59 -5.87
N MET A 132 -8.86 0.83 -5.26
CA MET A 132 -7.52 1.25 -4.86
C MET A 132 -6.59 0.87 -6.02
N VAL A 133 -5.86 1.82 -6.62
CA VAL A 133 -5.19 1.57 -7.91
C VAL A 133 -3.68 1.70 -7.83
N TYR A 134 -2.96 0.61 -8.13
CA TYR A 134 -1.51 0.60 -8.34
C TYR A 134 -1.16 1.32 -9.64
N CYS A 135 -0.25 2.29 -9.57
CA CYS A 135 0.11 3.14 -10.70
C CYS A 135 1.59 3.55 -10.66
N THR A 136 2.05 4.18 -11.74
CA THR A 136 3.33 4.89 -11.75
C THR A 136 3.26 6.13 -10.85
N ASP A 137 4.42 6.69 -10.51
CA ASP A 137 4.56 7.96 -9.80
C ASP A 137 4.46 9.18 -10.73
N ASP A 138 3.73 9.06 -11.83
CA ASP A 138 3.42 10.18 -12.74
C ASP A 138 2.26 11.01 -12.16
N PRO A 139 2.48 12.30 -11.80
CA PRO A 139 1.45 13.13 -11.19
C PRO A 139 0.23 13.37 -12.07
N ILE A 140 0.39 13.38 -13.41
CA ILE A 140 -0.71 13.59 -14.34
C ILE A 140 -1.62 12.36 -14.39
N LEU A 141 -1.02 11.17 -14.50
CA LEU A 141 -1.76 9.92 -14.52
C LEU A 141 -2.42 9.61 -13.16
N CYS A 142 -1.76 9.97 -12.06
CA CYS A 142 -2.36 9.88 -10.73
C CYS A 142 -3.59 10.78 -10.60
N LYS A 143 -3.53 12.00 -11.15
CA LYS A 143 -4.68 12.92 -11.16
C LYS A 143 -5.83 12.39 -12.03
N GLU A 144 -5.55 11.79 -13.19
CA GLU A 144 -6.59 11.12 -14.00
C GLU A 144 -7.29 10.00 -13.23
N LEU A 145 -6.56 9.19 -12.46
CA LEU A 145 -7.14 8.12 -11.64
C LEU A 145 -8.04 8.67 -10.50
N ASP A 146 -7.65 9.80 -9.89
CA ASP A 146 -8.48 10.53 -8.93
C ASP A 146 -9.79 11.01 -9.59
N ASP A 147 -9.69 11.62 -10.78
CA ASP A 147 -10.84 12.15 -11.55
C ASP A 147 -11.76 11.03 -12.06
N ILE A 148 -11.27 9.83 -12.34
CA ILE A 148 -12.07 8.64 -12.65
C ILE A 148 -12.94 8.22 -11.45
N GLY A 149 -12.50 8.51 -10.23
CA GLY A 149 -13.21 8.17 -9.01
C GLY A 149 -12.63 7.01 -8.22
N CYS A 150 -11.36 6.63 -8.46
CA CYS A 150 -10.66 5.68 -7.60
C CYS A 150 -10.69 6.17 -6.15
N VAL A 151 -10.86 5.26 -5.18
CA VAL A 151 -10.97 5.62 -3.75
C VAL A 151 -9.62 5.80 -3.07
N SER A 152 -8.53 5.31 -3.67
CA SER A 152 -7.15 5.57 -3.28
C SER A 152 -6.22 5.44 -4.46
N ILE A 153 -5.22 6.32 -4.55
CA ILE A 153 -4.17 6.27 -5.55
C ILE A 153 -2.92 5.67 -4.91
N MET A 154 -2.33 4.70 -5.59
CA MET A 154 -1.24 3.90 -5.00
C MET A 154 0.01 3.95 -5.90
N PRO A 155 0.74 5.10 -5.91
CA PRO A 155 1.95 5.23 -6.70
C PRO A 155 3.05 4.31 -6.19
N LEU A 156 3.81 3.73 -7.10
CA LEU A 156 5.02 2.99 -6.75
C LEU A 156 6.11 3.93 -6.20
N ALA A 157 6.84 3.49 -5.18
CA ALA A 157 8.10 4.14 -4.77
C ALA A 157 9.26 3.71 -5.67
N ALA A 158 9.24 2.44 -6.07
CA ALA A 158 10.15 1.76 -6.97
C ALA A 158 9.49 0.47 -7.47
N PRO A 159 10.06 -0.25 -8.45
CA PRO A 159 9.47 -1.49 -8.96
C PRO A 159 9.14 -2.51 -7.87
N ILE A 160 8.07 -3.28 -8.08
CA ILE A 160 7.61 -4.33 -7.15
C ILE A 160 8.77 -5.27 -6.78
N GLY A 161 9.01 -5.46 -5.49
CA GLY A 161 10.04 -6.37 -4.98
C GLY A 161 11.48 -5.87 -5.11
N SER A 162 11.70 -4.63 -5.56
CA SER A 162 13.05 -4.08 -5.75
C SER A 162 13.74 -3.65 -4.45
N GLY A 163 12.98 -3.22 -3.43
CA GLY A 163 13.53 -2.72 -2.18
C GLY A 163 14.38 -1.46 -2.30
N LEU A 164 14.20 -0.68 -3.39
CA LEU A 164 15.00 0.53 -3.67
C LEU A 164 14.55 1.78 -2.88
N GLY A 165 13.43 1.70 -2.17
CA GLY A 165 12.85 2.82 -1.41
C GLY A 165 12.16 3.86 -2.28
N ILE A 166 12.01 5.07 -1.74
CA ILE A 166 11.37 6.19 -2.45
C ILE A 166 12.38 6.80 -3.43
N THR A 167 12.30 6.42 -4.69
CA THR A 167 13.25 6.85 -5.73
C THR A 167 13.00 8.26 -6.24
N ASN A 168 11.74 8.72 -6.19
CA ASN A 168 11.35 10.03 -6.68
C ASN A 168 10.41 10.75 -5.68
N PRO A 169 10.93 11.27 -4.57
CA PRO A 169 10.12 11.97 -3.59
C PRO A 169 9.44 13.23 -4.14
N TYR A 170 10.03 13.89 -5.14
CA TYR A 170 9.46 15.06 -5.77
C TYR A 170 8.10 14.78 -6.43
N ASN A 171 7.99 13.68 -7.20
CA ASN A 171 6.71 13.31 -7.80
C ASN A 171 5.67 12.97 -6.74
N ILE A 172 6.07 12.26 -5.67
CA ILE A 172 5.16 11.94 -4.55
C ILE A 172 4.62 13.22 -3.89
N GLU A 173 5.45 14.23 -3.66
CA GLU A 173 5.02 15.52 -3.13
C GLU A 173 3.99 16.19 -4.06
N ILE A 174 4.23 16.23 -5.37
CA ILE A 174 3.29 16.78 -6.36
C ILE A 174 1.96 16.01 -6.37
N ILE A 175 2.01 14.68 -6.27
CA ILE A 175 0.80 13.84 -6.20
C ILE A 175 0.00 14.17 -4.94
N LEU A 176 0.65 14.29 -3.79
CA LEU A 176 0.02 14.64 -2.51
C LEU A 176 -0.65 16.03 -2.55
N GLU A 177 -0.02 17.01 -3.19
CA GLU A 177 -0.58 18.36 -3.33
C GLU A 177 -1.82 18.42 -4.24
N ASN A 178 -1.92 17.52 -5.23
CA ASN A 178 -2.93 17.58 -6.29
C ASN A 178 -4.05 16.54 -6.16
N SER A 179 -3.97 15.61 -5.21
CA SER A 179 -4.98 14.59 -4.99
C SER A 179 -5.90 14.92 -3.83
N ASN A 180 -7.18 14.62 -4.00
CA ASN A 180 -8.20 14.64 -2.94
C ASN A 180 -8.45 13.25 -2.34
N LYS A 181 -7.73 12.24 -2.82
CA LYS A 181 -7.86 10.85 -2.38
C LYS A 181 -6.65 10.45 -1.54
N PRO A 182 -6.80 9.49 -0.63
CA PRO A 182 -5.66 8.94 0.11
C PRO A 182 -4.58 8.42 -0.84
N ILE A 183 -3.34 8.86 -0.59
CA ILE A 183 -2.16 8.40 -1.31
C ILE A 183 -1.45 7.34 -0.47
N ILE A 184 -1.42 6.13 -0.98
CA ILE A 184 -0.79 4.98 -0.31
C ILE A 184 0.37 4.52 -1.17
N VAL A 185 1.60 4.68 -0.69
CA VAL A 185 2.77 4.16 -1.42
C VAL A 185 2.69 2.65 -1.53
N ASP A 186 2.82 2.16 -2.76
CA ASP A 186 2.77 0.73 -3.08
C ASP A 186 4.04 0.32 -3.85
N ALA A 187 4.62 -0.81 -3.48
CA ALA A 187 5.85 -1.33 -4.06
C ALA A 187 7.13 -0.52 -3.76
N GLY A 188 8.26 -1.19 -3.85
CA GLY A 188 9.60 -0.60 -3.75
C GLY A 188 10.12 -0.35 -2.34
N VAL A 189 9.28 -0.32 -1.32
CA VAL A 189 9.73 -0.22 0.09
C VAL A 189 10.51 -1.47 0.47
N GLY A 190 11.73 -1.31 0.96
CA GLY A 190 12.64 -2.41 1.31
C GLY A 190 12.94 -2.51 2.82
N THR A 191 12.82 -1.41 3.57
CA THR A 191 13.12 -1.38 4.99
C THR A 191 12.36 -0.28 5.73
N ALA A 192 12.48 -0.24 7.05
CA ALA A 192 11.77 0.68 7.94
C ALA A 192 12.02 2.17 7.59
N SER A 193 13.24 2.55 7.20
CA SER A 193 13.53 3.93 6.81
C SER A 193 12.75 4.38 5.58
N ASP A 194 12.54 3.50 4.60
CA ASP A 194 11.77 3.84 3.39
C ASP A 194 10.30 4.09 3.74
N ALA A 195 9.73 3.26 4.61
CA ALA A 195 8.37 3.43 5.11
C ALA A 195 8.21 4.73 5.91
N THR A 196 9.20 5.06 6.76
CA THR A 196 9.21 6.33 7.51
C THR A 196 9.25 7.52 6.56
N ILE A 197 10.12 7.49 5.54
CA ILE A 197 10.23 8.58 4.54
C ILE A 197 8.90 8.79 3.82
N ALA A 198 8.21 7.72 3.39
CA ALA A 198 6.89 7.84 2.76
C ALA A 198 5.89 8.56 3.67
N MET A 199 5.86 8.19 4.95
CA MET A 199 4.95 8.81 5.92
C MET A 199 5.34 10.25 6.26
N GLU A 200 6.64 10.57 6.35
CA GLU A 200 7.14 11.94 6.57
C GLU A 200 6.88 12.88 5.38
N LEU A 201 6.81 12.37 4.15
CA LEU A 201 6.37 13.11 2.96
C LEU A 201 4.88 13.49 3.04
N GLY A 202 4.09 12.80 3.85
CA GLY A 202 2.67 13.05 4.03
C GLY A 202 1.75 12.00 3.39
N CYS A 203 2.32 10.89 2.89
CA CYS A 203 1.50 9.79 2.40
C CYS A 203 0.54 9.28 3.49
N ASP A 204 -0.64 8.82 3.08
CA ASP A 204 -1.68 8.37 4.00
C ASP A 204 -1.44 6.96 4.52
N GLY A 205 -0.66 6.17 3.81
CA GLY A 205 -0.27 4.83 4.20
C GLY A 205 0.79 4.24 3.29
N VAL A 206 1.19 3.02 3.62
CA VAL A 206 2.13 2.22 2.81
C VAL A 206 1.62 0.80 2.72
N LEU A 207 1.61 0.23 1.51
CA LEU A 207 1.39 -1.18 1.29
C LEU A 207 2.72 -1.85 1.01
N MET A 208 3.00 -2.96 1.69
CA MET A 208 4.21 -3.75 1.47
C MET A 208 3.96 -5.24 1.67
N ASN A 209 4.77 -6.05 1.01
CA ASN A 209 4.77 -7.50 1.20
C ASN A 209 6.21 -8.03 1.23
N THR A 210 6.93 -7.94 0.13
CA THR A 210 8.27 -8.54 -0.06
C THR A 210 9.27 -8.09 1.01
N ALA A 211 9.24 -6.82 1.40
CA ALA A 211 10.14 -6.28 2.44
C ALA A 211 10.00 -6.99 3.79
N ILE A 212 8.80 -7.49 4.09
CA ILE A 212 8.53 -8.27 5.31
C ILE A 212 8.82 -9.75 5.04
N ALA A 213 8.20 -10.32 4.02
CA ALA A 213 8.22 -11.76 3.77
C ALA A 213 9.63 -12.31 3.43
N GLU A 214 10.47 -11.54 2.75
CA GLU A 214 11.85 -11.94 2.40
C GLU A 214 12.92 -11.48 3.42
N ALA A 215 12.51 -10.83 4.52
CA ALA A 215 13.42 -10.53 5.60
C ALA A 215 13.92 -11.81 6.27
N LYS A 216 15.15 -11.78 6.84
CA LYS A 216 15.67 -12.94 7.61
C LYS A 216 14.77 -13.33 8.79
N ASN A 217 14.01 -12.39 9.33
CA ASN A 217 13.00 -12.59 10.35
C ASN A 217 11.78 -11.74 10.01
N PRO A 218 10.79 -12.33 9.31
CA PRO A 218 9.59 -11.62 8.86
C PRO A 218 8.79 -10.98 9.99
N ILE A 219 8.61 -11.68 11.10
CA ILE A 219 7.84 -11.18 12.25
C ILE A 219 8.51 -9.96 12.89
N LEU A 220 9.84 -9.98 13.06
CA LEU A 220 10.59 -8.84 13.57
C LEU A 220 10.54 -7.66 12.59
N MET A 221 10.65 -7.92 11.28
CA MET A 221 10.55 -6.87 10.26
C MET A 221 9.13 -6.27 10.23
N ALA A 222 8.09 -7.07 10.33
CA ALA A 222 6.71 -6.60 10.44
C ALA A 222 6.52 -5.62 11.61
N SER A 223 7.04 -5.98 12.78
CA SER A 223 7.04 -5.09 13.96
C SER A 223 7.85 -3.80 13.74
N ALA A 224 8.98 -3.88 13.04
CA ALA A 224 9.79 -2.70 12.70
C ALA A 224 9.04 -1.77 11.73
N MET A 225 8.37 -2.33 10.72
CA MET A 225 7.57 -1.56 9.75
C MET A 225 6.39 -0.86 10.42
N LYS A 226 5.70 -1.50 11.36
CA LYS A 226 4.65 -0.86 12.17
C LYS A 226 5.18 0.41 12.83
N LYS A 227 6.29 0.31 13.56
CA LYS A 227 6.90 1.44 14.25
C LYS A 227 7.36 2.53 13.30
N ALA A 228 7.86 2.16 12.11
CA ALA A 228 8.27 3.10 11.07
C ALA A 228 7.09 3.94 10.56
N ILE A 229 5.96 3.30 10.27
CA ILE A 229 4.72 3.95 9.85
C ILE A 229 4.20 4.89 10.95
N GLU A 230 4.14 4.42 12.19
CA GLU A 230 3.69 5.21 13.35
C GLU A 230 4.59 6.43 13.55
N SER A 231 5.91 6.23 13.61
CA SER A 231 6.89 7.31 13.81
C SER A 231 6.89 8.34 12.68
N GLY A 232 6.83 7.88 11.41
CA GLY A 232 6.78 8.79 10.26
C GLY A 232 5.51 9.63 10.24
N ARG A 233 4.34 9.05 10.58
CA ARG A 233 3.09 9.80 10.69
C ARG A 233 3.11 10.82 11.82
N GLU A 234 3.63 10.46 12.99
CA GLU A 234 3.80 11.37 14.12
C GLU A 234 4.73 12.53 13.76
N ALA A 235 5.85 12.26 13.08
CA ALA A 235 6.78 13.29 12.61
C ALA A 235 6.14 14.25 11.61
N PHE A 236 5.34 13.74 10.67
CA PHE A 236 4.58 14.54 9.72
C PHE A 236 3.58 15.45 10.43
N LEU A 237 2.77 14.92 11.36
CA LEU A 237 1.78 15.67 12.12
C LEU A 237 2.40 16.71 13.06
N ALA A 238 3.56 16.39 13.65
CA ALA A 238 4.31 17.33 14.50
C ALA A 238 4.89 18.50 13.72
N GLY A 239 5.11 18.32 12.43
CA GLY A 239 5.73 19.31 11.56
C GLY A 239 7.26 19.34 11.70
N ARG A 240 7.92 19.21 10.57
CA ARG A 240 9.37 19.24 10.48
C ARG A 240 9.94 20.62 10.76
N MET A 241 11.04 20.72 11.53
CA MET A 241 11.78 21.99 11.63
C MET A 241 12.32 22.45 10.25
N GLN A 242 12.37 23.73 10.04
CA GLN A 242 12.89 24.32 8.79
C GLN A 242 14.35 23.90 8.54
N LYS A 243 14.66 23.46 7.32
CA LYS A 243 16.04 23.23 6.87
C LYS A 243 16.78 24.58 6.84
N ARG A 244 18.00 24.64 7.35
CA ARG A 244 18.84 25.83 7.36
C ARG A 244 20.17 25.53 6.68
N LEU A 245 20.65 26.47 5.88
CA LEU A 245 21.94 26.33 5.22
C LEU A 245 23.11 26.41 6.22
N TYR A 246 22.96 27.25 7.24
CA TYR A 246 24.00 27.43 8.27
C TYR A 246 23.54 26.89 9.62
N ALA A 247 24.52 26.53 10.45
CA ALA A 247 24.27 26.07 11.80
C ALA A 247 23.56 27.13 12.65
N SER A 248 22.72 26.68 13.56
CA SER A 248 22.07 27.50 14.60
C SER A 248 22.41 26.87 15.95
N LYS A 249 22.78 27.70 16.92
CA LYS A 249 23.09 27.23 18.28
C LYS A 249 21.85 26.58 18.89
N SER A 250 22.02 25.43 19.53
CA SER A 250 20.94 24.69 20.19
C SER A 250 20.71 25.12 21.65
N SER A 251 21.73 25.77 22.25
CA SER A 251 21.67 26.26 23.64
C SER A 251 21.38 27.77 23.67
N PRO A 252 20.62 28.27 24.65
CA PRO A 252 20.44 29.70 24.89
C PRO A 252 21.79 30.39 25.11
N GLU A 253 21.92 31.64 24.64
CA GLU A 253 23.14 32.46 24.85
C GLU A 253 23.04 33.23 26.15
N ASP A 254 21.87 33.38 26.74
CA ASP A 254 21.64 34.05 28.02
C ASP A 254 22.09 33.16 29.18
N GLY A 255 22.91 33.75 30.09
CA GLY A 255 23.40 33.05 31.28
C GLY A 255 24.70 32.25 31.09
N VAL A 256 25.46 32.54 30.02
CA VAL A 256 26.79 31.93 29.82
C VAL A 256 27.73 32.38 30.94
N ILE A 257 28.25 31.43 31.69
CA ILE A 257 29.34 31.64 32.67
C ILE A 257 30.59 32.06 31.87
N LYS A 258 31.07 33.26 32.10
CA LYS A 258 32.32 33.79 31.51
C LYS A 258 33.54 33.33 32.29
#